data_acf785eb4f395066dbdffb00ac9e029e
#
_entry.id   acf785eb4f395066dbdffb00ac9e029e
#
_cell.length_a   1.000
_cell.length_b   1.000
_cell.length_c   1.000
_cell.angle_alpha   90.00
_cell.angle_beta   90.00
_cell.angle_gamma   90.00
#
_symmetry.space_group_name_H-M   'P 1'
#
loop_
_entity.id
_entity.type
_entity.pdbx_description
1 polymer ?
#
loop_
_entity_poly.entity_id
_entity_poly.type
_entity_poly.pdbx_seq_one_letter_code
_entity_poly.pdbx_strand_id
1 'polypeptide(L)'
;MRAQVRGGWWSLILAMVLANAPPAVDTASAHAALPVEPQVVRLATGGVGGTYRPIGNLIAQALSSHDASSCATAPDCPAGGVLVVSQTSNGSVANVEAMERGLVELALTQSNIADWAFRGTGRSQGRPPATSLRAIATLYQESLHLVTRADSGIRSVPDLRDRRVSLDEPGSGTLGDVRELLSAFGLSERDLKPEFVKPDLARARMREGKLDAFFIVAGAPMSVLQSAARSDAVTLVSIDGPAVDSLLARLPFYSRTVIPDGTYPGVPDTPTIAVGAQLLVRADLNDDLVYRLTRALWSDNTRAILDKGHAKGSQIRREHALDGISIPLHPGAERFYREQGMIR
;
A
#
# COMPACT_ATOMS: atom_id res chain seq x y z
N MET A 1 4.52 94.94 -48.74
CA MET A 1 4.69 95.99 -47.78
C MET A 1 5.46 95.42 -46.61
N ARG A 2 6.78 95.68 -46.53
CA ARG A 2 7.43 96.61 -45.59
C ARG A 2 7.01 96.30 -44.14
N ALA A 3 7.86 96.02 -43.14
CA ALA A 3 9.24 96.46 -42.88
C ALA A 3 9.70 95.62 -41.69
N GLN A 4 10.98 95.13 -41.64
CA GLN A 4 12.07 95.75 -40.86
C GLN A 4 11.76 95.83 -39.34
N VAL A 5 12.71 95.59 -38.43
CA VAL A 5 14.15 95.44 -38.23
C VAL A 5 14.45 95.43 -36.72
N ARG A 6 15.67 94.92 -36.34
CA ARG A 6 16.44 95.17 -35.11
C ARG A 6 16.16 94.16 -33.97
N GLY A 7 17.09 93.48 -33.44
CA GLY A 7 18.52 93.74 -33.21
C GLY A 7 18.81 93.80 -31.70
N GLY A 8 19.72 93.04 -31.19
CA GLY A 8 20.25 93.19 -29.84
C GLY A 8 20.65 91.89 -29.17
N TRP A 9 21.74 91.53 -29.24
CA TRP A 9 23.01 91.47 -28.49
C TRP A 9 22.90 90.95 -27.04
N TRP A 10 23.84 90.07 -26.70
CA TRP A 10 24.39 89.68 -25.38
C TRP A 10 23.60 88.65 -24.58
N SER A 11 24.12 87.61 -23.97
CA SER A 11 25.45 87.30 -23.43
C SER A 11 25.58 85.82 -23.23
N LEU A 12 26.78 85.28 -23.43
CA LEU A 12 27.23 83.93 -22.98
C LEU A 12 27.13 83.83 -21.46
N ILE A 13 26.34 82.85 -20.96
CA ILE A 13 26.52 82.31 -19.63
C ILE A 13 26.72 80.84 -19.80
N LEU A 14 28.00 80.42 -19.61
CA LEU A 14 28.44 79.01 -19.54
C LEU A 14 28.00 78.50 -18.17
N ALA A 15 26.89 77.75 -18.08
CA ALA A 15 26.52 77.04 -16.87
C ALA A 15 27.02 75.58 -16.98
N MET A 16 28.05 75.27 -16.18
CA MET A 16 28.48 73.90 -15.92
C MET A 16 27.32 73.16 -15.23
N VAL A 17 26.65 72.24 -15.96
CA VAL A 17 25.77 71.27 -15.37
C VAL A 17 26.63 70.05 -14.98
N LEU A 18 26.93 69.97 -13.69
CA LEU A 18 27.45 68.76 -13.07
C LEU A 18 26.42 67.65 -13.24
N ALA A 19 26.68 66.67 -14.11
CA ALA A 19 25.88 65.49 -14.28
C ALA A 19 26.05 64.57 -13.03
N ASN A 20 25.09 64.67 -12.11
CA ASN A 20 24.88 63.61 -11.12
C ASN A 20 24.29 62.40 -11.82
N ALA A 21 25.13 61.41 -12.17
CA ALA A 21 24.67 60.09 -12.58
C ALA A 21 24.07 59.40 -11.34
N PRO A 22 22.83 58.86 -11.36
CA PRO A 22 22.35 58.04 -10.27
C PRO A 22 23.17 56.75 -10.17
N PRO A 23 23.35 56.22 -8.94
CA PRO A 23 24.07 54.96 -8.79
C PRO A 23 23.34 53.85 -9.55
N ALA A 24 24.07 53.06 -10.32
CA ALA A 24 23.56 51.85 -10.97
C ALA A 24 23.03 50.91 -9.87
N VAL A 25 21.73 50.78 -9.81
CA VAL A 25 21.06 49.77 -9.01
C VAL A 25 21.30 48.45 -9.74
N ASP A 26 22.23 47.64 -9.26
CA ASP A 26 22.35 46.25 -9.65
C ASP A 26 21.07 45.51 -9.29
N THR A 27 20.15 45.46 -10.24
CA THR A 27 19.01 44.52 -10.16
C THR A 27 19.54 43.14 -10.43
N ALA A 28 20.19 42.54 -9.42
CA ALA A 28 20.32 41.12 -9.36
C ALA A 28 18.91 40.54 -9.36
N SER A 29 18.43 40.17 -10.53
CA SER A 29 17.19 39.42 -10.69
C SER A 29 17.34 38.14 -9.92
N ALA A 30 16.85 38.13 -8.69
CA ALA A 30 16.59 36.88 -7.97
C ALA A 30 15.61 36.09 -8.83
N HIS A 31 16.10 35.22 -9.68
CA HIS A 31 15.27 34.19 -10.29
C HIS A 31 14.72 33.36 -9.14
N ALA A 32 13.53 33.69 -8.69
CA ALA A 32 12.75 32.81 -7.84
C ALA A 32 12.63 31.49 -8.63
N ALA A 33 13.32 30.45 -8.17
CA ALA A 33 13.19 29.13 -8.74
C ALA A 33 11.69 28.79 -8.73
N LEU A 34 11.16 28.49 -9.90
CA LEU A 34 9.78 28.04 -10.03
C LEU A 34 9.59 26.87 -9.06
N PRO A 35 8.47 26.81 -8.32
CA PRO A 35 8.20 25.69 -7.43
C PRO A 35 8.25 24.41 -8.27
N VAL A 36 9.14 23.48 -7.91
CA VAL A 36 9.23 22.17 -8.53
C VAL A 36 7.95 21.44 -8.16
N GLU A 37 7.12 21.13 -9.16
CA GLU A 37 5.91 20.34 -8.92
C GLU A 37 6.30 18.98 -8.33
N PRO A 38 5.60 18.50 -7.28
CA PRO A 38 5.92 17.22 -6.68
C PRO A 38 5.64 16.08 -7.67
N GLN A 39 6.55 15.13 -7.71
CA GLN A 39 6.32 13.89 -8.47
C GLN A 39 5.20 13.09 -7.81
N VAL A 40 4.10 12.86 -8.53
CA VAL A 40 2.99 12.04 -8.04
C VAL A 40 3.33 10.57 -8.19
N VAL A 41 3.20 9.82 -7.08
CA VAL A 41 3.38 8.36 -7.01
C VAL A 41 2.08 7.74 -6.51
N ARG A 42 1.46 6.88 -7.30
CA ARG A 42 0.19 6.23 -6.98
C ARG A 42 0.43 4.92 -6.26
N LEU A 43 -0.25 4.73 -5.12
CA LEU A 43 -0.18 3.52 -4.30
C LEU A 43 -1.52 2.78 -4.35
N ALA A 44 -1.58 1.63 -5.02
CA ALA A 44 -2.75 0.77 -4.99
C ALA A 44 -2.86 0.04 -3.64
N THR A 45 -4.06 0.03 -3.06
CA THR A 45 -4.32 -0.51 -1.73
C THR A 45 -5.36 -1.64 -1.76
N GLY A 46 -6.51 -1.47 -1.14
CA GLY A 46 -7.60 -2.45 -1.10
C GLY A 46 -8.93 -1.80 -0.75
N GLY A 47 -9.95 -2.61 -0.53
CA GLY A 47 -11.28 -2.17 -0.13
C GLY A 47 -11.33 -1.61 1.29
N VAL A 48 -12.44 -0.93 1.62
CA VAL A 48 -12.64 -0.27 2.94
C VAL A 48 -12.68 -1.22 4.12
N GLY A 49 -13.10 -2.47 3.92
CA GLY A 49 -13.26 -3.46 5.01
C GLY A 49 -11.97 -4.13 5.46
N GLY A 50 -10.91 -4.09 4.62
CA GLY A 50 -9.61 -4.72 4.88
C GLY A 50 -8.57 -3.77 5.49
N THR A 51 -7.33 -4.26 5.57
CA THR A 51 -6.21 -3.56 6.22
C THR A 51 -5.36 -2.76 5.25
N TYR A 52 -5.33 -3.10 3.95
CA TYR A 52 -4.51 -2.38 2.96
C TYR A 52 -4.85 -0.91 2.86
N ARG A 53 -6.15 -0.56 2.88
CA ARG A 53 -6.54 0.84 2.74
C ARG A 53 -6.09 1.72 3.90
N PRO A 54 -6.39 1.42 5.19
CA PRO A 54 -5.91 2.23 6.30
C PRO A 54 -4.39 2.29 6.37
N ILE A 55 -3.68 1.18 6.20
CA ILE A 55 -2.21 1.16 6.20
C ILE A 55 -1.65 1.95 5.00
N GLY A 56 -2.19 1.76 3.80
CA GLY A 56 -1.75 2.48 2.61
C GLY A 56 -1.97 4.00 2.73
N ASN A 57 -3.04 4.44 3.39
CA ASN A 57 -3.26 5.86 3.67
C ASN A 57 -2.17 6.43 4.61
N LEU A 58 -1.82 5.67 5.67
CA LEU A 58 -0.75 6.07 6.60
C LEU A 58 0.62 6.11 5.89
N ILE A 59 0.91 5.12 5.05
CA ILE A 59 2.13 5.09 4.24
C ILE A 59 2.14 6.27 3.26
N ALA A 60 1.05 6.51 2.54
CA ALA A 60 0.96 7.63 1.62
C ALA A 60 1.17 8.97 2.32
N GLN A 61 0.57 9.17 3.49
CA GLN A 61 0.79 10.34 4.33
C GLN A 61 2.26 10.48 4.73
N ALA A 62 2.87 9.40 5.20
CA ALA A 62 4.23 9.38 5.72
C ALA A 62 5.30 9.62 4.62
N LEU A 63 5.06 9.09 3.42
CA LEU A 63 5.98 9.21 2.29
C LEU A 63 5.80 10.51 1.49
N SER A 64 4.69 11.24 1.67
CA SER A 64 4.47 12.51 1.01
C SER A 64 5.26 13.63 1.68
N SER A 65 5.95 14.44 0.88
CA SER A 65 6.56 15.69 1.33
C SER A 65 5.95 16.85 0.57
N HIS A 66 5.40 17.81 1.29
CA HIS A 66 4.74 18.97 0.70
C HIS A 66 5.70 20.10 0.29
N ASP A 67 6.94 20.04 0.73
CA ASP A 67 7.92 21.11 0.47
C ASP A 67 9.28 20.53 0.07
N ALA A 68 9.56 20.60 -1.24
CA ALA A 68 10.84 20.19 -1.79
C ALA A 68 12.01 21.07 -1.30
N SER A 69 11.73 22.32 -0.89
CA SER A 69 12.75 23.28 -0.46
C SER A 69 13.17 23.05 0.99
N SER A 70 12.27 22.66 1.87
CA SER A 70 12.56 22.32 3.27
C SER A 70 13.33 20.98 3.39
N CYS A 71 13.21 20.14 2.37
CA CYS A 71 13.81 18.80 2.33
C CYS A 71 15.25 18.75 1.85
N ALA A 72 15.75 19.79 1.21
CA ALA A 72 17.11 19.79 0.64
C ALA A 72 18.22 19.69 1.70
N THR A 73 17.93 20.01 2.96
CA THR A 73 18.91 20.11 4.05
C THR A 73 18.62 19.25 5.28
N ALA A 74 17.43 18.62 5.37
CA ALA A 74 17.04 17.82 6.53
C ALA A 74 17.33 16.33 6.31
N PRO A 75 18.12 15.66 7.18
CA PRO A 75 18.46 14.24 7.04
C PRO A 75 17.25 13.30 7.13
N ASP A 76 16.17 13.74 7.78
CA ASP A 76 14.96 12.94 8.02
C ASP A 76 13.80 13.31 7.08
N CYS A 77 14.10 14.03 5.97
CA CYS A 77 13.05 14.46 5.07
C CYS A 77 12.41 13.29 4.33
N PRO A 78 11.08 13.22 4.32
CA PRO A 78 10.36 12.33 3.40
C PRO A 78 10.83 12.57 1.97
N ALA A 79 10.64 11.64 1.07
CA ALA A 79 11.20 11.58 -0.29
C ALA A 79 11.10 12.87 -1.14
N GLY A 80 11.68 13.96 -0.68
CA GLY A 80 11.65 15.36 -1.16
C GLY A 80 10.98 15.58 -2.51
N GLY A 81 9.88 16.35 -2.54
CA GLY A 81 9.14 16.66 -3.75
C GLY A 81 8.29 15.49 -4.29
N VAL A 82 7.87 14.55 -3.45
CA VAL A 82 6.99 13.43 -3.81
C VAL A 82 5.64 13.56 -3.12
N LEU A 83 4.58 13.37 -3.89
CA LEU A 83 3.20 13.21 -3.39
C LEU A 83 2.74 11.78 -3.64
N VAL A 84 2.62 10.98 -2.58
CA VAL A 84 2.07 9.62 -2.66
C VAL A 84 0.56 9.67 -2.51
N VAL A 85 -0.17 9.14 -3.49
CA VAL A 85 -1.64 9.12 -3.51
C VAL A 85 -2.13 7.68 -3.41
N SER A 86 -2.79 7.36 -2.31
CA SER A 86 -3.38 6.03 -2.13
C SER A 86 -4.67 5.88 -2.95
N GLN A 87 -4.82 4.74 -3.61
CA GLN A 87 -5.98 4.39 -4.43
C GLN A 87 -6.60 3.08 -3.93
N THR A 88 -7.92 3.04 -3.84
CA THR A 88 -8.65 1.80 -3.56
C THR A 88 -8.64 0.85 -4.74
N SER A 89 -8.61 -0.44 -4.45
CA SER A 89 -8.70 -1.51 -5.44
C SER A 89 -9.45 -2.72 -4.88
N ASN A 90 -9.53 -3.78 -5.67
CA ASN A 90 -10.08 -5.05 -5.22
C ASN A 90 -9.04 -5.92 -4.46
N GLY A 91 -7.80 -5.49 -4.34
CA GLY A 91 -6.74 -6.18 -3.57
C GLY A 91 -5.58 -6.66 -4.42
N SER A 92 -4.86 -7.67 -3.94
CA SER A 92 -3.51 -8.04 -4.40
C SER A 92 -3.40 -8.33 -5.89
N VAL A 93 -4.34 -9.09 -6.46
CA VAL A 93 -4.31 -9.45 -7.90
C VAL A 93 -4.58 -8.22 -8.75
N ALA A 94 -5.60 -7.43 -8.42
CA ALA A 94 -5.92 -6.19 -9.12
C ALA A 94 -4.77 -5.17 -9.04
N ASN A 95 -4.05 -5.15 -7.91
CA ASN A 95 -2.90 -4.28 -7.69
C ASN A 95 -1.72 -4.65 -8.62
N VAL A 96 -1.41 -5.94 -8.71
CA VAL A 96 -0.38 -6.44 -9.64
C VAL A 96 -0.76 -6.11 -11.08
N GLU A 97 -1.99 -6.37 -11.49
CA GLU A 97 -2.48 -6.03 -12.84
C GLU A 97 -2.41 -4.52 -13.14
N ALA A 98 -2.69 -3.68 -12.15
CA ALA A 98 -2.55 -2.22 -12.27
C ALA A 98 -1.09 -1.79 -12.44
N MET A 99 -0.16 -2.42 -11.71
CA MET A 99 1.29 -2.17 -11.87
C MET A 99 1.79 -2.59 -13.25
N GLU A 100 1.43 -3.79 -13.73
CA GLU A 100 1.81 -4.28 -15.07
C GLU A 100 1.32 -3.35 -16.19
N ARG A 101 0.13 -2.75 -16.00
CA ARG A 101 -0.46 -1.79 -16.95
C ARG A 101 0.07 -0.36 -16.79
N GLY A 102 0.99 -0.11 -15.85
CA GLY A 102 1.53 1.23 -15.59
C GLY A 102 0.53 2.21 -14.98
N LEU A 103 -0.56 1.72 -14.39
CA LEU A 103 -1.60 2.57 -13.77
C LEU A 103 -1.21 3.06 -12.38
N VAL A 104 -0.33 2.35 -11.70
CA VAL A 104 0.22 2.70 -10.39
C VAL A 104 1.71 2.38 -10.30
N GLU A 105 2.41 3.11 -9.49
CA GLU A 105 3.85 2.96 -9.24
C GLU A 105 4.14 2.02 -8.07
N LEU A 106 3.30 2.08 -7.04
CA LEU A 106 3.41 1.28 -5.82
C LEU A 106 2.14 0.45 -5.61
N ALA A 107 2.26 -0.67 -4.93
CA ALA A 107 1.11 -1.48 -4.56
C ALA A 107 1.33 -2.26 -3.27
N LEU A 108 0.25 -2.45 -2.49
CA LEU A 108 0.20 -3.46 -1.45
C LEU A 108 -0.28 -4.78 -2.04
N THR A 109 0.41 -5.87 -1.73
CA THR A 109 0.06 -7.20 -2.22
C THR A 109 0.48 -8.29 -1.24
N GLN A 110 -0.13 -9.45 -1.35
CA GLN A 110 0.30 -10.65 -0.63
C GLN A 110 1.57 -11.22 -1.26
N SER A 111 2.46 -11.79 -0.45
CA SER A 111 3.74 -12.34 -0.90
C SER A 111 3.59 -13.49 -1.91
N ASN A 112 2.59 -14.35 -1.74
CA ASN A 112 2.28 -15.42 -2.69
C ASN A 112 1.79 -14.89 -4.04
N ILE A 113 0.95 -13.85 -4.03
CA ILE A 113 0.45 -13.22 -5.27
C ILE A 113 1.60 -12.54 -6.02
N ALA A 114 2.50 -11.87 -5.30
CA ALA A 114 3.71 -11.27 -5.87
C ALA A 114 4.60 -12.32 -6.54
N ASP A 115 4.89 -13.43 -5.86
CA ASP A 115 5.72 -14.51 -6.38
C ASP A 115 5.08 -15.19 -7.60
N TRP A 116 3.81 -15.57 -7.50
CA TRP A 116 3.09 -16.22 -8.60
C TRP A 116 3.03 -15.34 -9.85
N ALA A 117 2.76 -14.05 -9.66
CA ALA A 117 2.76 -13.11 -10.78
C ALA A 117 4.15 -12.96 -11.39
N PHE A 118 5.18 -12.75 -10.55
CA PHE A 118 6.55 -12.56 -11.01
C PHE A 118 7.09 -13.78 -11.78
N ARG A 119 6.74 -15.01 -11.35
CA ARG A 119 7.19 -16.26 -11.98
C ARG A 119 6.25 -16.82 -13.04
N GLY A 120 5.03 -16.31 -13.17
CA GLY A 120 4.00 -16.91 -14.04
C GLY A 120 3.54 -18.28 -13.56
N THR A 121 3.56 -18.54 -12.25
CA THR A 121 3.20 -19.82 -11.62
C THR A 121 1.91 -19.71 -10.81
N GLY A 122 1.51 -20.81 -10.16
CA GLY A 122 0.32 -20.85 -9.30
C GLY A 122 -0.88 -20.26 -10.01
N ARG A 123 -1.48 -19.24 -9.44
CA ARG A 123 -2.67 -18.57 -10.01
C ARG A 123 -2.39 -17.73 -11.26
N SER A 124 -1.14 -17.42 -11.51
CA SER A 124 -0.70 -16.72 -12.72
C SER A 124 -0.26 -17.67 -13.83
N GLN A 125 -0.41 -18.99 -13.63
CA GLN A 125 -0.09 -19.98 -14.65
C GLN A 125 -0.85 -19.72 -15.95
N GLY A 126 -0.13 -19.72 -17.08
CA GLY A 126 -0.66 -19.40 -18.40
C GLY A 126 -0.68 -17.90 -18.74
N ARG A 127 -0.25 -17.04 -17.81
CA ARG A 127 0.02 -15.61 -18.07
C ARG A 127 1.52 -15.37 -18.23
N PRO A 128 1.95 -14.35 -18.99
CA PRO A 128 3.35 -13.94 -18.98
C PRO A 128 3.82 -13.57 -17.57
N PRO A 129 5.06 -13.91 -17.19
CA PRO A 129 5.64 -13.45 -15.92
C PRO A 129 5.69 -11.93 -15.81
N ALA A 130 5.25 -11.40 -14.68
CA ALA A 130 5.25 -9.97 -14.37
C ALA A 130 6.66 -9.50 -13.90
N THR A 131 7.64 -9.58 -14.80
CA THR A 131 9.06 -9.29 -14.49
C THR A 131 9.34 -7.83 -14.16
N SER A 132 8.38 -6.94 -14.33
CA SER A 132 8.45 -5.52 -13.91
C SER A 132 8.21 -5.30 -12.42
N LEU A 133 7.81 -6.31 -11.66
CA LEU A 133 7.59 -6.20 -10.22
C LEU A 133 8.91 -6.21 -9.45
N ARG A 134 9.02 -5.35 -8.43
CA ARG A 134 10.11 -5.33 -7.44
C ARG A 134 9.53 -5.17 -6.05
N ALA A 135 10.19 -5.76 -5.06
CA ALA A 135 9.82 -5.56 -3.67
C ALA A 135 10.53 -4.34 -3.07
N ILE A 136 9.82 -3.62 -2.21
CA ILE A 136 10.42 -2.67 -1.26
C ILE A 136 10.54 -3.35 0.10
N ALA A 137 9.44 -3.88 0.65
CA ALA A 137 9.44 -4.45 1.99
C ALA A 137 8.26 -5.41 2.21
N THR A 138 8.43 -6.34 3.14
CA THR A 138 7.32 -6.95 3.88
C THR A 138 6.92 -6.02 5.02
N LEU A 139 5.62 -5.83 5.22
CA LEU A 139 5.08 -4.88 6.18
C LEU A 139 4.55 -5.57 7.45
N TYR A 140 3.66 -6.54 7.28
CA TYR A 140 3.03 -7.29 8.39
C TYR A 140 2.45 -8.60 7.87
N GLN A 141 2.04 -9.46 8.81
CA GLN A 141 1.33 -10.70 8.48
C GLN A 141 -0.17 -10.47 8.41
N GLU A 142 -0.81 -11.05 7.39
CA GLU A 142 -2.25 -11.08 7.17
C GLU A 142 -2.78 -12.47 7.51
N SER A 143 -3.79 -12.54 8.34
CA SER A 143 -4.43 -13.81 8.74
C SER A 143 -5.60 -14.14 7.81
N LEU A 144 -5.76 -15.40 7.46
CA LEU A 144 -6.97 -15.89 6.78
C LEU A 144 -8.07 -16.07 7.82
N HIS A 145 -9.17 -15.34 7.66
CA HIS A 145 -10.34 -15.44 8.52
C HIS A 145 -11.44 -16.21 7.79
N LEU A 146 -11.98 -17.25 8.43
CA LEU A 146 -13.25 -17.87 8.07
C LEU A 146 -14.29 -17.38 9.05
N VAL A 147 -15.13 -16.47 8.60
CA VAL A 147 -16.16 -15.82 9.39
C VAL A 147 -17.51 -16.49 9.17
N THR A 148 -18.19 -16.87 10.25
CA THR A 148 -19.51 -17.51 10.19
C THR A 148 -20.46 -16.83 11.16
N ARG A 149 -21.77 -17.06 10.96
CA ARG A 149 -22.74 -16.77 12.03
C ARG A 149 -22.54 -17.77 13.18
N ALA A 150 -22.66 -17.31 14.39
CA ALA A 150 -22.49 -18.16 15.58
C ALA A 150 -23.48 -19.36 15.62
N ASP A 151 -24.67 -19.20 15.01
CA ASP A 151 -25.71 -20.22 14.91
C ASP A 151 -25.67 -21.07 13.63
N SER A 152 -24.66 -20.88 12.78
CA SER A 152 -24.57 -21.56 11.45
C SER A 152 -24.33 -23.05 11.53
N GLY A 153 -23.80 -23.55 12.65
CA GLY A 153 -23.33 -24.93 12.80
C GLY A 153 -22.02 -25.25 12.07
N ILE A 154 -21.40 -24.27 11.41
CA ILE A 154 -20.10 -24.42 10.74
C ILE A 154 -19.01 -24.32 11.80
N ARG A 155 -18.20 -25.38 11.97
CA ARG A 155 -17.12 -25.49 12.96
C ARG A 155 -15.76 -25.82 12.35
N SER A 156 -15.75 -26.18 11.06
CA SER A 156 -14.55 -26.56 10.32
C SER A 156 -14.68 -26.23 8.83
N VAL A 157 -13.57 -26.23 8.09
CA VAL A 157 -13.59 -25.99 6.63
C VAL A 157 -14.46 -27.04 5.89
N PRO A 158 -14.44 -28.35 6.23
CA PRO A 158 -15.33 -29.33 5.62
C PRO A 158 -16.84 -29.06 5.77
N ASP A 159 -17.28 -28.36 6.82
CA ASP A 159 -18.69 -28.01 7.04
C ASP A 159 -19.22 -26.98 6.05
N LEU A 160 -18.36 -26.44 5.19
CA LEU A 160 -18.74 -25.50 4.14
C LEU A 160 -19.45 -26.17 2.95
N ARG A 161 -19.50 -27.51 2.88
CA ARG A 161 -20.26 -28.21 1.82
C ARG A 161 -21.70 -27.75 1.79
N ASP A 162 -22.16 -27.44 0.58
CA ASP A 162 -23.52 -26.94 0.30
C ASP A 162 -23.92 -25.63 1.00
N ARG A 163 -22.96 -24.96 1.68
CA ARG A 163 -23.17 -23.66 2.34
C ARG A 163 -23.00 -22.51 1.35
N ARG A 164 -23.71 -21.41 1.62
CA ARG A 164 -23.56 -20.13 0.90
C ARG A 164 -22.36 -19.41 1.48
N VAL A 165 -21.28 -19.35 0.71
CA VAL A 165 -19.99 -18.85 1.19
C VAL A 165 -19.43 -17.79 0.24
N SER A 166 -19.12 -16.60 0.74
CA SER A 166 -18.34 -15.65 -0.05
C SER A 166 -16.86 -15.98 0.02
N LEU A 167 -16.26 -16.11 -1.15
CA LEU A 167 -14.83 -16.38 -1.35
C LEU A 167 -14.04 -15.08 -1.62
N ASP A 168 -14.67 -13.91 -1.37
CA ASP A 168 -14.24 -12.59 -1.77
C ASP A 168 -14.37 -12.31 -3.27
N GLU A 169 -14.10 -11.08 -3.70
CA GLU A 169 -14.34 -10.63 -5.07
C GLU A 169 -13.19 -10.99 -6.04
N PRO A 170 -13.46 -11.06 -7.36
CA PRO A 170 -12.42 -11.17 -8.36
C PRO A 170 -11.41 -10.01 -8.25
N GLY A 171 -10.12 -10.32 -8.35
CA GLY A 171 -9.04 -9.35 -8.15
C GLY A 171 -8.49 -9.32 -6.72
N SER A 172 -9.17 -9.96 -5.74
CA SER A 172 -8.62 -10.11 -4.38
C SER A 172 -7.56 -11.22 -4.30
N GLY A 173 -6.64 -11.08 -3.36
CA GLY A 173 -5.73 -12.17 -2.99
C GLY A 173 -6.48 -13.29 -2.24
N THR A 174 -7.44 -12.93 -1.39
CA THR A 174 -8.26 -13.85 -0.61
C THR A 174 -8.86 -14.97 -1.47
N LEU A 175 -9.45 -14.63 -2.62
CA LEU A 175 -10.03 -15.64 -3.53
C LEU A 175 -8.99 -16.68 -3.96
N GLY A 176 -7.72 -16.25 -4.11
CA GLY A 176 -6.60 -17.13 -4.38
C GLY A 176 -6.33 -18.10 -3.25
N ASP A 177 -6.17 -17.55 -2.06
CA ASP A 177 -5.82 -18.28 -0.86
C ASP A 177 -6.90 -19.29 -0.47
N VAL A 178 -8.16 -18.88 -0.58
CA VAL A 178 -9.32 -19.75 -0.29
C VAL A 178 -9.36 -20.96 -1.21
N ARG A 179 -9.04 -20.79 -2.50
CA ARG A 179 -8.97 -21.92 -3.43
C ARG A 179 -7.88 -22.92 -3.06
N GLU A 180 -6.70 -22.43 -2.63
CA GLU A 180 -5.63 -23.29 -2.13
C GLU A 180 -6.04 -24.00 -0.83
N LEU A 181 -6.71 -23.29 0.07
CA LEU A 181 -7.24 -23.87 1.31
C LEU A 181 -8.27 -24.94 1.02
N LEU A 182 -9.30 -24.66 0.21
CA LEU A 182 -10.33 -25.62 -0.15
C LEU A 182 -9.72 -26.87 -0.78
N SER A 183 -8.77 -26.70 -1.71
CA SER A 183 -8.07 -27.81 -2.34
C SER A 183 -7.33 -28.69 -1.32
N ALA A 184 -6.70 -28.10 -0.30
CA ALA A 184 -6.02 -28.83 0.77
C ALA A 184 -6.99 -29.69 1.60
N PHE A 185 -8.24 -29.23 1.76
CA PHE A 185 -9.30 -29.99 2.44
C PHE A 185 -10.10 -30.91 1.51
N GLY A 186 -9.65 -31.11 0.26
CA GLY A 186 -10.38 -31.93 -0.72
C GLY A 186 -11.72 -31.33 -1.16
N LEU A 187 -11.82 -30.02 -1.12
CA LEU A 187 -12.96 -29.22 -1.54
C LEU A 187 -12.62 -28.35 -2.76
N SER A 188 -13.63 -27.93 -3.45
CA SER A 188 -13.56 -26.92 -4.52
C SER A 188 -14.75 -25.96 -4.40
N GLU A 189 -14.77 -24.91 -5.21
CA GLU A 189 -15.91 -23.98 -5.29
C GLU A 189 -17.23 -24.70 -5.65
N ARG A 190 -17.17 -25.84 -6.37
CA ARG A 190 -18.33 -26.63 -6.78
C ARG A 190 -19.00 -27.36 -5.63
N ASP A 191 -18.27 -27.58 -4.54
CA ASP A 191 -18.79 -28.21 -3.33
C ASP A 191 -19.57 -27.26 -2.42
N LEU A 192 -19.56 -25.95 -2.76
CA LEU A 192 -20.24 -24.90 -2.03
C LEU A 192 -21.33 -24.26 -2.90
N LYS A 193 -22.04 -23.28 -2.34
CA LYS A 193 -22.83 -22.27 -3.07
C LYS A 193 -22.02 -20.96 -3.03
N PRO A 194 -21.05 -20.81 -3.94
CA PRO A 194 -20.07 -19.74 -3.82
C PRO A 194 -20.67 -18.38 -4.21
N GLU A 195 -20.27 -17.36 -3.48
CA GLU A 195 -20.50 -15.96 -3.83
C GLU A 195 -19.17 -15.25 -3.96
N PHE A 196 -19.11 -14.22 -4.81
CA PHE A 196 -17.89 -13.47 -5.09
C PHE A 196 -18.13 -11.99 -4.78
N VAL A 197 -18.26 -11.69 -3.50
CA VAL A 197 -18.57 -10.33 -3.01
C VAL A 197 -17.61 -9.92 -1.92
N LYS A 198 -17.32 -8.62 -1.87
CA LYS A 198 -16.43 -8.04 -0.85
C LYS A 198 -16.97 -8.20 0.57
N PRO A 199 -16.07 -8.14 1.57
CA PRO A 199 -16.41 -8.44 2.97
C PRO A 199 -17.58 -7.63 3.54
N ASP A 200 -17.70 -6.34 3.21
CA ASP A 200 -18.80 -5.49 3.70
C ASP A 200 -20.16 -5.96 3.15
N LEU A 201 -20.22 -6.34 1.87
CA LEU A 201 -21.44 -6.89 1.28
C LEU A 201 -21.70 -8.31 1.78
N ALA A 202 -20.65 -9.13 1.96
CA ALA A 202 -20.76 -10.45 2.57
C ALA A 202 -21.36 -10.36 3.98
N ARG A 203 -20.86 -9.44 4.82
CA ARG A 203 -21.43 -9.16 6.14
C ARG A 203 -22.90 -8.74 6.06
N ALA A 204 -23.26 -7.83 5.16
CA ALA A 204 -24.66 -7.41 4.99
C ALA A 204 -25.56 -8.59 4.64
N ARG A 205 -25.13 -9.46 3.70
CA ARG A 205 -25.86 -10.68 3.32
C ARG A 205 -25.96 -11.70 4.45
N MET A 206 -24.94 -11.82 5.30
CA MET A 206 -25.02 -12.67 6.51
C MET A 206 -26.09 -12.17 7.47
N ARG A 207 -26.17 -10.87 7.72
CA ARG A 207 -27.23 -10.26 8.56
C ARG A 207 -28.64 -10.50 8.02
N GLU A 208 -28.76 -10.52 6.70
CA GLU A 208 -30.03 -10.82 6.01
C GLU A 208 -30.33 -12.33 5.94
N GLY A 209 -29.48 -13.20 6.51
CA GLY A 209 -29.63 -14.65 6.42
C GLY A 209 -29.43 -15.22 5.01
N LYS A 210 -28.86 -14.45 4.09
CA LYS A 210 -28.59 -14.84 2.69
C LYS A 210 -27.21 -15.46 2.48
N LEU A 211 -26.30 -15.36 3.45
CA LEU A 211 -24.95 -15.91 3.43
C LEU A 211 -24.66 -16.62 4.75
N ASP A 212 -23.96 -17.74 4.72
CA ASP A 212 -23.65 -18.55 5.90
C ASP A 212 -22.25 -18.31 6.43
N ALA A 213 -21.30 -18.03 5.52
CA ALA A 213 -19.90 -17.73 5.84
C ALA A 213 -19.26 -16.83 4.80
N PHE A 214 -18.14 -16.20 5.17
CA PHE A 214 -17.24 -15.54 4.20
C PHE A 214 -15.80 -15.67 4.64
N PHE A 215 -14.91 -15.59 3.65
CA PHE A 215 -13.47 -15.53 3.86
C PHE A 215 -12.95 -14.12 3.66
N ILE A 216 -11.86 -13.80 4.38
CA ILE A 216 -11.03 -12.62 4.13
C ILE A 216 -9.61 -12.85 4.65
N VAL A 217 -8.61 -12.49 3.84
CA VAL A 217 -7.21 -12.39 4.26
C VAL A 217 -6.90 -10.92 4.54
N ALA A 218 -6.56 -10.61 5.77
CA ALA A 218 -6.23 -9.25 6.20
C ALA A 218 -5.45 -9.24 7.51
N GLY A 219 -4.81 -8.11 7.81
CA GLY A 219 -4.23 -7.88 9.13
C GLY A 219 -5.31 -7.76 10.21
N ALA A 220 -5.20 -8.55 11.27
CA ALA A 220 -6.09 -8.46 12.42
C ALA A 220 -5.58 -7.44 13.45
N PRO A 221 -6.43 -6.58 14.04
CA PRO A 221 -7.86 -6.47 13.81
C PRO A 221 -8.24 -5.70 12.54
N MET A 222 -9.36 -6.05 11.92
CA MET A 222 -9.94 -5.31 10.80
C MET A 222 -11.31 -4.71 11.16
N SER A 223 -11.64 -3.57 10.57
CA SER A 223 -12.82 -2.77 10.96
C SER A 223 -14.15 -3.49 10.71
N VAL A 224 -14.27 -4.22 9.59
CA VAL A 224 -15.51 -4.96 9.26
C VAL A 224 -15.81 -6.03 10.27
N LEU A 225 -14.79 -6.77 10.75
CA LEU A 225 -14.98 -7.81 11.77
C LEU A 225 -15.14 -7.25 13.18
N GLN A 226 -14.43 -6.18 13.54
CA GLN A 226 -14.68 -5.51 14.81
C GLN A 226 -16.13 -5.05 14.94
N SER A 227 -16.70 -4.53 13.84
CA SER A 227 -18.09 -4.12 13.80
C SER A 227 -19.03 -5.34 13.84
N ALA A 228 -18.75 -6.39 13.07
CA ALA A 228 -19.56 -7.60 13.01
C ALA A 228 -19.60 -8.34 14.36
N ALA A 229 -18.45 -8.50 15.03
CA ALA A 229 -18.36 -9.16 16.33
C ALA A 229 -19.15 -8.43 17.45
N ARG A 230 -19.34 -7.12 17.32
CA ARG A 230 -20.13 -6.34 18.27
C ARG A 230 -21.63 -6.41 18.05
N SER A 231 -22.11 -6.64 16.85
CA SER A 231 -23.52 -6.43 16.48
C SER A 231 -24.20 -7.58 15.78
N ASP A 232 -23.45 -8.54 15.21
CA ASP A 232 -23.99 -9.47 14.23
C ASP A 232 -23.90 -10.95 14.68
N ALA A 233 -23.51 -11.24 15.92
CA ALA A 233 -23.33 -12.60 16.47
C ALA A 233 -22.50 -13.51 15.53
N VAL A 234 -21.35 -13.02 15.08
CA VAL A 234 -20.41 -13.77 14.26
C VAL A 234 -19.33 -14.42 15.10
N THR A 235 -18.72 -15.48 14.58
CA THR A 235 -17.53 -16.13 15.14
C THR A 235 -16.53 -16.45 14.05
N LEU A 236 -15.31 -16.80 14.45
CA LEU A 236 -14.30 -17.33 13.56
C LEU A 236 -14.22 -18.85 13.69
N VAL A 237 -13.95 -19.51 12.58
CA VAL A 237 -13.69 -20.95 12.53
C VAL A 237 -12.19 -21.19 12.40
N SER A 238 -11.64 -22.08 13.23
CA SER A 238 -10.23 -22.47 13.16
C SER A 238 -9.88 -23.10 11.81
N ILE A 239 -8.70 -22.76 11.32
CA ILE A 239 -8.09 -23.30 10.11
C ILE A 239 -6.80 -23.99 10.52
N ASP A 240 -6.88 -25.29 10.81
CA ASP A 240 -5.77 -26.09 11.34
C ASP A 240 -5.86 -27.57 10.90
N GLY A 241 -5.02 -28.40 11.48
CA GLY A 241 -5.00 -29.84 11.25
C GLY A 241 -4.15 -30.30 10.06
N PRO A 242 -4.15 -31.61 9.74
CA PRO A 242 -3.25 -32.22 8.76
C PRO A 242 -3.36 -31.66 7.34
N ALA A 243 -4.54 -31.20 6.94
CA ALA A 243 -4.75 -30.55 5.64
C ALA A 243 -3.96 -29.23 5.55
N VAL A 244 -3.93 -28.46 6.64
CA VAL A 244 -3.13 -27.24 6.74
C VAL A 244 -1.64 -27.55 6.77
N ASP A 245 -1.20 -28.63 7.47
CA ASP A 245 0.20 -29.05 7.43
C ASP A 245 0.67 -29.34 6.00
N SER A 246 -0.15 -30.07 5.24
CA SER A 246 0.12 -30.36 3.84
C SER A 246 0.16 -29.10 2.96
N LEU A 247 -0.72 -28.13 3.22
CA LEU A 247 -0.74 -26.84 2.53
C LEU A 247 0.55 -26.06 2.79
N LEU A 248 0.98 -25.95 4.05
CA LEU A 248 2.18 -25.22 4.46
C LEU A 248 3.47 -25.87 3.90
N ALA A 249 3.53 -27.20 3.86
CA ALA A 249 4.65 -27.91 3.27
C ALA A 249 4.78 -27.66 1.75
N ARG A 250 3.65 -27.47 1.06
CA ARG A 250 3.60 -27.23 -0.38
C ARG A 250 3.80 -25.78 -0.75
N LEU A 251 3.30 -24.86 0.07
CA LEU A 251 3.28 -23.41 -0.20
C LEU A 251 3.94 -22.63 0.94
N PRO A 252 5.27 -22.43 0.88
CA PRO A 252 6.05 -21.82 1.97
C PRO A 252 5.79 -20.32 2.19
N PHE A 253 4.90 -19.71 1.43
CA PHE A 253 4.42 -18.35 1.66
C PHE A 253 3.53 -18.25 2.90
N TYR A 254 2.86 -19.34 3.26
CA TYR A 254 1.97 -19.38 4.42
C TYR A 254 2.73 -19.84 5.66
N SER A 255 2.31 -19.31 6.78
CA SER A 255 2.78 -19.71 8.12
C SER A 255 1.60 -19.95 9.05
N ARG A 256 1.80 -20.75 10.10
CA ARG A 256 0.80 -20.85 11.17
C ARG A 256 0.75 -19.57 11.98
N THR A 257 -0.46 -19.20 12.37
CA THR A 257 -0.69 -18.08 13.29
C THR A 257 -1.92 -18.33 14.14
N VAL A 258 -2.11 -17.51 15.15
CA VAL A 258 -3.33 -17.46 15.95
C VAL A 258 -3.86 -16.02 15.90
N ILE A 259 -5.14 -15.85 15.68
CA ILE A 259 -5.83 -14.59 15.97
C ILE A 259 -6.15 -14.62 17.46
N PRO A 260 -5.50 -13.78 18.28
CA PRO A 260 -5.64 -13.87 19.73
C PRO A 260 -7.03 -13.52 20.24
N ASP A 261 -7.43 -14.11 21.37
CA ASP A 261 -8.59 -13.67 22.14
C ASP A 261 -8.52 -12.15 22.41
N GLY A 262 -9.66 -11.51 22.42
CA GLY A 262 -9.75 -10.05 22.56
C GLY A 262 -9.45 -9.24 21.28
N THR A 263 -8.95 -9.85 20.22
CA THR A 263 -8.79 -9.18 18.90
C THR A 263 -10.15 -8.72 18.36
N TYR A 264 -11.15 -9.58 18.48
CA TYR A 264 -12.55 -9.29 18.16
C TYR A 264 -13.44 -9.64 19.34
N PRO A 265 -14.39 -8.78 19.76
CA PRO A 265 -15.25 -9.05 20.90
C PRO A 265 -15.96 -10.40 20.82
N GLY A 266 -15.77 -11.24 21.86
CA GLY A 266 -16.44 -12.56 21.96
C GLY A 266 -15.89 -13.66 21.04
N VAL A 267 -14.75 -13.41 20.38
CA VAL A 267 -14.06 -14.40 19.55
C VAL A 267 -12.84 -14.90 20.32
N PRO A 268 -12.75 -16.20 20.63
CA PRO A 268 -11.61 -16.78 21.34
C PRO A 268 -10.38 -16.90 20.45
N ASP A 269 -9.26 -17.35 21.02
CA ASP A 269 -8.07 -17.74 20.25
C ASP A 269 -8.47 -18.60 19.05
N THR A 270 -8.11 -18.16 17.87
CA THR A 270 -8.49 -18.83 16.61
C THR A 270 -7.25 -19.18 15.80
N PRO A 271 -6.82 -20.45 15.82
CA PRO A 271 -5.75 -20.93 14.94
C PRO A 271 -6.10 -20.72 13.47
N THR A 272 -5.12 -20.24 12.70
CA THR A 272 -5.27 -20.02 11.26
C THR A 272 -3.91 -19.99 10.56
N ILE A 273 -3.91 -19.60 9.30
CA ILE A 273 -2.70 -19.36 8.51
C ILE A 273 -2.54 -17.87 8.19
N ALA A 274 -1.31 -17.47 7.96
CA ALA A 274 -0.96 -16.11 7.58
C ALA A 274 -0.08 -16.08 6.32
N VAL A 275 -0.11 -14.94 5.65
CA VAL A 275 0.71 -14.59 4.49
C VAL A 275 1.25 -13.18 4.67
N GLY A 276 2.44 -12.88 4.13
CA GLY A 276 3.04 -11.55 4.25
C GLY A 276 2.33 -10.52 3.38
N ALA A 277 2.00 -9.35 3.95
CA ALA A 277 1.65 -8.15 3.19
C ALA A 277 2.93 -7.43 2.77
N GLN A 278 3.11 -7.17 1.48
CA GLN A 278 4.29 -6.55 0.90
C GLN A 278 3.97 -5.22 0.23
N LEU A 279 4.92 -4.30 0.29
CA LEU A 279 4.95 -3.09 -0.54
C LEU A 279 5.81 -3.37 -1.76
N LEU A 280 5.18 -3.33 -2.93
CA LEU A 280 5.85 -3.49 -4.22
C LEU A 280 5.99 -2.14 -4.92
N VAL A 281 6.90 -2.12 -5.89
CA VAL A 281 7.19 -1.01 -6.78
C VAL A 281 7.48 -1.53 -8.19
N ARG A 282 7.25 -0.72 -9.21
CA ARG A 282 7.63 -1.07 -10.58
C ARG A 282 9.15 -0.94 -10.77
N ALA A 283 9.72 -1.84 -11.55
CA ALA A 283 11.16 -1.92 -11.82
C ALA A 283 11.72 -0.70 -12.58
N ASP A 284 10.87 0.04 -13.29
CA ASP A 284 11.25 1.20 -14.11
C ASP A 284 11.28 2.53 -13.35
N LEU A 285 10.96 2.54 -12.05
CA LEU A 285 11.12 3.74 -11.24
C LEU A 285 12.61 4.05 -11.02
N ASN A 286 12.90 5.35 -10.90
CA ASN A 286 14.26 5.81 -10.64
C ASN A 286 14.80 5.29 -9.30
N ASP A 287 16.03 4.78 -9.30
CA ASP A 287 16.67 4.16 -8.12
C ASP A 287 16.76 5.11 -6.93
N ASP A 288 17.10 6.40 -7.17
CA ASP A 288 17.20 7.40 -6.10
C ASP A 288 15.81 7.72 -5.51
N LEU A 289 14.76 7.73 -6.34
CA LEU A 289 13.41 7.90 -5.85
C LEU A 289 13.03 6.74 -4.91
N VAL A 290 13.23 5.50 -5.35
CA VAL A 290 12.86 4.32 -4.54
C VAL A 290 13.74 4.21 -3.30
N TYR A 291 15.03 4.59 -3.37
CA TYR A 291 15.88 4.70 -2.20
C TYR A 291 15.30 5.69 -1.17
N ARG A 292 14.91 6.90 -1.61
CA ARG A 292 14.30 7.90 -0.71
C ARG A 292 12.97 7.42 -0.13
N LEU A 293 12.11 6.78 -0.93
CA LEU A 293 10.85 6.19 -0.45
C LEU A 293 11.12 5.11 0.62
N THR A 294 12.11 4.23 0.39
CA THR A 294 12.48 3.17 1.34
C THR A 294 13.03 3.77 2.64
N ARG A 295 13.92 4.77 2.55
CA ARG A 295 14.44 5.48 3.72
C ARG A 295 13.33 6.18 4.50
N ALA A 296 12.41 6.85 3.81
CA ALA A 296 11.27 7.52 4.43
C ALA A 296 10.32 6.52 5.11
N LEU A 297 10.08 5.34 4.51
CA LEU A 297 9.27 4.28 5.11
C LEU A 297 9.78 3.87 6.49
N TRP A 298 11.09 3.85 6.67
CA TRP A 298 11.74 3.42 7.92
C TRP A 298 12.21 4.58 8.82
N SER A 299 11.73 5.80 8.56
CA SER A 299 12.03 6.97 9.40
C SER A 299 11.23 6.96 10.71
N ASP A 300 11.72 7.68 11.72
CA ASP A 300 11.02 7.86 13.00
C ASP A 300 9.66 8.56 12.82
N ASN A 301 9.56 9.48 11.86
CA ASN A 301 8.29 10.13 11.54
C ASN A 301 7.25 9.12 11.03
N THR A 302 7.62 8.28 10.06
CA THR A 302 6.75 7.21 9.55
C THR A 302 6.37 6.25 10.65
N ARG A 303 7.34 5.90 11.52
CA ARG A 303 7.11 5.07 12.68
C ARG A 303 6.03 5.63 13.58
N ALA A 304 6.12 6.92 13.93
CA ALA A 304 5.13 7.58 14.79
C ALA A 304 3.73 7.62 14.16
N ILE A 305 3.65 7.82 12.84
CA ILE A 305 2.38 7.80 12.09
C ILE A 305 1.75 6.40 12.11
N LEU A 306 2.53 5.37 11.82
CA LEU A 306 2.07 3.98 11.76
C LEU A 306 1.63 3.46 13.15
N ASP A 307 2.41 3.73 14.19
CA ASP A 307 2.13 3.27 15.57
C ASP A 307 0.83 3.85 16.12
N LYS A 308 0.51 5.10 15.75
CA LYS A 308 -0.71 5.78 16.20
C LYS A 308 -1.92 5.51 15.32
N GLY A 309 -1.68 5.23 14.05
CA GLY A 309 -2.74 5.22 13.04
C GLY A 309 -3.51 3.91 12.94
N HIS A 310 -2.88 2.77 13.23
CA HIS A 310 -3.53 1.46 13.12
C HIS A 310 -2.80 0.41 13.96
N ALA A 311 -3.54 -0.55 14.54
CA ALA A 311 -2.95 -1.63 15.33
C ALA A 311 -1.87 -2.43 14.58
N LYS A 312 -2.07 -2.71 13.28
CA LYS A 312 -1.05 -3.34 12.43
C LYS A 312 0.13 -2.42 12.11
N GLY A 313 -0.04 -1.11 12.16
CA GLY A 313 1.06 -0.15 12.00
C GLY A 313 2.19 -0.39 12.99
N SER A 314 1.84 -0.73 14.23
CA SER A 314 2.81 -1.07 15.28
C SER A 314 3.64 -2.33 14.98
N GLN A 315 3.26 -3.16 14.02
CA GLN A 315 3.98 -4.37 13.62
C GLN A 315 4.89 -4.14 12.38
N ILE A 316 4.72 -3.01 11.68
CA ILE A 316 5.57 -2.65 10.55
C ILE A 316 6.93 -2.22 11.08
N ARG A 317 7.93 -3.08 10.96
CA ARG A 317 9.26 -2.92 11.54
C ARG A 317 10.33 -3.20 10.49
N ARG A 318 11.39 -2.38 10.49
CA ARG A 318 12.49 -2.53 9.54
C ARG A 318 13.17 -3.88 9.64
N GLU A 319 13.32 -4.42 10.84
CA GLU A 319 13.94 -5.73 11.10
C GLU A 319 13.22 -6.91 10.41
N HIS A 320 11.93 -6.74 10.07
CA HIS A 320 11.10 -7.71 9.34
C HIS A 320 10.91 -7.37 7.86
N ALA A 321 11.53 -6.30 7.38
CA ALA A 321 11.33 -5.79 6.04
C ALA A 321 11.63 -6.80 4.92
N LEU A 322 12.52 -7.74 5.17
CA LEU A 322 12.98 -8.72 4.19
C LEU A 322 12.37 -10.12 4.39
N ASP A 323 11.53 -10.31 5.43
CA ASP A 323 10.93 -11.61 5.74
C ASP A 323 10.00 -12.04 4.59
N GLY A 324 10.24 -13.24 4.04
CA GLY A 324 9.40 -13.83 2.99
C GLY A 324 9.41 -13.08 1.65
N ILE A 325 10.37 -12.21 1.40
CA ILE A 325 10.59 -11.61 0.07
C ILE A 325 11.09 -12.69 -0.89
N SER A 326 10.33 -12.97 -1.95
CA SER A 326 10.61 -14.02 -2.93
C SER A 326 10.86 -13.50 -4.36
N ILE A 327 10.60 -12.22 -4.60
CA ILE A 327 10.91 -11.52 -5.84
C ILE A 327 12.07 -10.54 -5.61
N PRO A 328 12.78 -10.11 -6.66
CA PRO A 328 13.91 -9.20 -6.50
C PRO A 328 13.52 -7.89 -5.81
N LEU A 329 14.38 -7.39 -4.94
CA LEU A 329 14.27 -6.02 -4.44
C LEU A 329 14.47 -5.02 -5.59
N HIS A 330 13.89 -3.83 -5.44
CA HIS A 330 14.26 -2.72 -6.32
C HIS A 330 15.68 -2.23 -5.98
N PRO A 331 16.52 -1.86 -6.97
CA PRO A 331 17.90 -1.44 -6.71
C PRO A 331 18.01 -0.32 -5.67
N GLY A 332 17.08 0.65 -5.68
CA GLY A 332 17.04 1.70 -4.67
C GLY A 332 16.74 1.19 -3.25
N ALA A 333 15.84 0.21 -3.11
CA ALA A 333 15.55 -0.43 -1.83
C ALA A 333 16.72 -1.32 -1.38
N GLU A 334 17.31 -2.07 -2.31
CA GLU A 334 18.49 -2.90 -2.06
C GLU A 334 19.66 -2.06 -1.54
N ARG A 335 19.96 -0.91 -2.18
CA ARG A 335 20.98 0.04 -1.74
C ARG A 335 20.75 0.47 -0.29
N PHE A 336 19.51 0.86 0.06
CA PHE A 336 19.17 1.23 1.43
C PHE A 336 19.47 0.09 2.41
N TYR A 337 19.01 -1.13 2.13
CA TYR A 337 19.21 -2.26 3.05
C TYR A 337 20.69 -2.67 3.17
N ARG A 338 21.50 -2.52 2.11
CA ARG A 338 22.97 -2.70 2.17
C ARG A 338 23.61 -1.68 3.11
N GLU A 339 23.25 -0.41 2.98
CA GLU A 339 23.76 0.66 3.86
C GLU A 339 23.36 0.45 5.33
N GLN A 340 22.22 -0.19 5.57
CA GLN A 340 21.77 -0.57 6.92
C GLN A 340 22.38 -1.90 7.43
N GLY A 341 23.21 -2.57 6.63
CA GLY A 341 23.84 -3.85 6.98
C GLY A 341 22.86 -5.04 7.06
N MET A 342 21.66 -4.93 6.48
CA MET A 342 20.64 -5.98 6.50
C MET A 342 20.87 -7.04 5.41
N ILE A 343 21.56 -6.69 4.34
CA ILE A 343 22.00 -7.58 3.26
C ILE A 343 23.47 -7.29 2.91
N ARG A 344 24.15 -8.29 2.31
CA ARG A 344 25.57 -8.18 1.91
C ARG A 344 25.73 -7.65 0.49
#